data_38b6b74e2bfc7533db7c2bbc9b2f841b
#
_entry.id   38b6b74e2bfc7533db7c2bbc9b2f841b
#
_cell.length_a   1.000
_cell.length_b   1.000
_cell.length_c   1.000
_cell.angle_alpha   90.00
_cell.angle_beta   90.00
_cell.angle_gamma   90.00
#
_symmetry.space_group_name_H-M   'P 1'
#
loop_
_entity.id
_entity.type
_entity.pdbx_description
1 polymer ?
#
loop_
_entity_poly.entity_id
_entity_poly.type
_entity_poly.pdbx_seq_one_letter_code
_entity_poly.pdbx_strand_id
1 'polypeptide(L)' 'MKLNKRNFEIARARACMGPKDFEAAGIPKGTLSGAINGKGLRPETLGKIARALKVDVTEIMETED' A
#
# COMPACT_ATOMS: atom_id res chain seq x y z
N MET A 1 3.28 -9.55 6.10
CA MET A 1 3.88 -8.20 6.09
C MET A 1 2.80 -7.17 6.34
N LYS A 2 3.15 -6.07 6.96
CA LYS A 2 2.18 -5.01 7.26
C LYS A 2 2.56 -3.73 6.56
N LEU A 3 1.55 -2.93 6.25
CA LEU A 3 1.72 -1.63 5.64
C LEU A 3 2.01 -0.59 6.73
N ASN A 4 3.00 0.28 6.48
CA ASN A 4 3.24 1.42 7.34
C ASN A 4 2.27 2.51 6.92
N LYS A 5 1.25 2.73 7.72
CA LYS A 5 0.16 3.66 7.40
C LYS A 5 0.66 5.07 7.06
N ARG A 6 1.56 5.59 7.89
CA ARG A 6 2.08 6.94 7.70
C ARG A 6 2.84 7.07 6.37
N ASN A 7 3.74 6.13 6.12
CA ASN A 7 4.52 6.16 4.90
C ASN A 7 3.65 5.93 3.67
N PHE A 8 2.65 5.07 3.79
CA PHE A 8 1.70 4.82 2.72
C PHE A 8 0.91 6.10 2.38
N GLU A 9 0.44 6.82 3.40
CA GLU A 9 -0.30 8.07 3.17
C GLU A 9 0.58 9.12 2.48
N ILE A 10 1.84 9.23 2.88
CA ILE A 10 2.78 10.14 2.24
C ILE A 10 3.00 9.78 0.78
N ALA A 11 3.24 8.49 0.51
CA ALA A 11 3.47 8.02 -0.85
C ALA A 11 2.22 8.21 -1.72
N ARG A 12 1.05 7.96 -1.16
CA ARG A 12 -0.22 8.14 -1.84
C ARG A 12 -0.43 9.60 -2.22
N ALA A 13 -0.13 10.51 -1.29
CA ALA A 13 -0.25 11.93 -1.54
C ALA A 13 0.70 12.39 -2.65
N ARG A 14 1.93 11.89 -2.65
CA ARG A 14 2.91 12.20 -3.70
C ARG A 14 2.45 11.72 -5.08
N ALA A 15 1.82 10.57 -5.12
CA ALA A 15 1.33 9.98 -6.36
C ALA A 15 -0.04 10.50 -6.77
N CYS A 16 -0.69 11.27 -5.91
CA CYS A 16 -2.05 11.78 -6.11
C CYS A 16 -3.04 10.66 -6.42
N MET A 17 -2.93 9.54 -5.70
CA MET A 17 -3.76 8.37 -5.94
C MET A 17 -4.92 8.27 -4.94
N GLY A 18 -6.11 8.05 -5.47
CA GLY A 18 -7.29 7.76 -4.68
C GLY A 18 -7.67 6.28 -4.75
N PRO A 19 -8.75 5.89 -4.03
CA PRO A 19 -9.18 4.49 -4.01
C PRO A 19 -9.42 3.88 -5.39
N LYS A 20 -9.97 4.66 -6.31
CA LYS A 20 -10.25 4.18 -7.67
C LYS A 20 -8.99 3.83 -8.44
N ASP A 21 -7.92 4.58 -8.18
CA ASP A 21 -6.64 4.33 -8.84
C ASP A 21 -6.05 2.99 -8.41
N PHE A 22 -6.21 2.65 -7.14
CA PHE A 22 -5.75 1.37 -6.63
C PHE A 22 -6.58 0.21 -7.18
N GLU A 23 -7.88 0.40 -7.34
CA GLU A 23 -8.74 -0.61 -7.97
C GLU A 23 -8.30 -0.85 -9.41
N ALA A 24 -8.01 0.21 -10.15
CA ALA A 24 -7.52 0.12 -11.52
C ALA A 24 -6.18 -0.59 -11.60
N ALA A 25 -5.38 -0.50 -10.54
CA ALA A 25 -4.09 -1.19 -10.46
C ALA A 25 -4.21 -2.66 -10.03
N GLY A 26 -5.44 -3.13 -9.82
CA GLY A 26 -5.67 -4.52 -9.44
C GLY A 26 -5.65 -4.77 -7.94
N ILE A 27 -5.81 -3.73 -7.14
CA ILE A 27 -5.84 -3.83 -5.68
C ILE A 27 -7.29 -3.65 -5.21
N PRO A 28 -7.96 -4.72 -4.75
CA PRO A 28 -9.35 -4.61 -4.30
C PRO A 28 -9.48 -3.64 -3.13
N LYS A 29 -10.60 -2.94 -3.09
CA LYS A 29 -10.89 -1.98 -2.03
C LYS A 29 -10.82 -2.59 -0.63
N GLY A 30 -11.36 -3.80 -0.47
CA GLY A 30 -11.33 -4.51 0.81
C GLY A 30 -9.91 -4.83 1.25
N THR A 31 -9.05 -5.23 0.32
CA THR A 31 -7.65 -5.53 0.60
C THR A 31 -6.92 -4.27 1.06
N LEU A 32 -7.14 -3.17 0.36
CA LEU A 32 -6.51 -1.90 0.70
C LEU A 32 -6.98 -1.40 2.07
N SER A 33 -8.28 -1.45 2.31
CA SER A 33 -8.86 -1.04 3.60
C SER A 33 -8.31 -1.88 4.75
N GLY A 34 -8.22 -3.20 4.56
CA GLY A 34 -7.63 -4.09 5.55
C GLY A 34 -6.17 -3.75 5.85
N ALA A 35 -5.41 -3.45 4.79
CA ALA A 35 -4.00 -3.08 4.93
C ALA A 35 -3.84 -1.80 5.75
N ILE A 36 -4.67 -0.80 5.48
CA ILE A 36 -4.64 0.47 6.20
C ILE A 36 -5.01 0.26 7.68
N ASN A 37 -5.89 -0.69 7.95
CA ASN A 37 -6.31 -1.01 9.31
C ASN A 37 -5.38 -1.98 10.04
N GLY A 38 -4.23 -2.28 9.48
CA GLY A 38 -3.21 -3.07 10.15
C GLY A 38 -3.25 -4.56 9.91
N LYS A 39 -4.07 -5.04 8.98
CA LYS A 39 -4.09 -6.46 8.63
C LYS A 39 -2.82 -6.83 7.87
N GLY A 40 -2.34 -8.04 8.10
CA GLY A 40 -1.19 -8.55 7.37
C GLY A 40 -1.46 -8.67 5.89
N LEU A 41 -0.44 -8.44 5.09
CA LEU A 41 -0.49 -8.52 3.63
C LEU A 41 0.45 -9.60 3.14
N ARG A 42 0.10 -10.19 2.00
CA ARG A 42 1.03 -11.06 1.30
C ARG A 42 2.10 -10.18 0.64
N PRO A 43 3.33 -10.69 0.53
CA PRO A 43 4.40 -9.91 -0.12
C PRO A 43 4.03 -9.43 -1.52
N GLU A 44 3.37 -10.26 -2.31
CA GLU A 44 2.97 -9.88 -3.66
C GLU A 44 1.94 -8.77 -3.68
N THR A 45 1.04 -8.72 -2.70
CA THR A 45 0.05 -7.65 -2.57
C THR A 45 0.72 -6.33 -2.20
N LEU A 46 1.63 -6.38 -1.24
CA LEU A 46 2.41 -5.21 -0.84
C LEU A 46 3.24 -4.69 -2.01
N GLY A 47 3.84 -5.60 -2.78
CA GLY A 47 4.58 -5.25 -3.99
C GLY A 47 3.72 -4.56 -5.03
N LYS A 48 2.47 -5.00 -5.20
CA LYS A 48 1.55 -4.34 -6.14
C LYS A 48 1.23 -2.92 -5.70
N ILE A 49 1.02 -2.72 -4.41
CA ILE A 49 0.75 -1.39 -3.85
C ILE A 49 1.95 -0.48 -4.09
N ALA A 50 3.15 -0.96 -3.78
CA ALA A 50 4.37 -0.19 -3.98
C ALA A 50 4.56 0.19 -5.45
N ARG A 51 4.33 -0.77 -6.34
CA ARG A 51 4.45 -0.52 -7.78
C ARG A 51 3.46 0.52 -8.27
N ALA A 52 2.22 0.44 -7.78
CA ALA A 52 1.19 1.43 -8.13
C ALA A 52 1.60 2.83 -7.69
N LEU A 53 2.24 2.92 -6.53
CA LEU A 53 2.72 4.19 -5.98
C LEU A 53 4.07 4.61 -6.57
N LYS A 54 4.71 3.74 -7.36
CA LYS A 54 6.03 3.97 -7.95
C LYS A 54 7.11 4.22 -6.89
N VAL A 55 7.04 3.47 -5.81
CA VAL A 55 8.02 3.52 -4.72
C VAL A 55 8.54 2.11 -4.44
N ASP A 56 9.66 2.04 -3.73
CA ASP A 56 10.18 0.76 -3.27
C ASP A 56 9.30 0.24 -2.14
N VAL A 57 9.11 -1.06 -2.08
CA VAL A 57 8.29 -1.70 -1.06
C VAL A 57 8.76 -1.35 0.35
N THR A 58 10.06 -1.15 0.53
CA THR A 58 10.63 -0.78 1.82
C THR A 58 10.16 0.58 2.32
N GLU A 59 9.71 1.44 1.41
CA GLU A 59 9.24 2.77 1.79
C GLU A 59 7.87 2.75 2.45
N ILE A 60 7.08 1.70 2.19
CA ILE A 60 5.71 1.64 2.69
C ILE A 60 5.45 0.44 3.61
N MET A 61 6.44 -0.42 3.80
CA MET A 61 6.27 -1.57 4.68
C MET A 61 6.58 -1.21 6.13
N GLU A 62 5.90 -1.89 7.05
CA GLU A 62 6.21 -1.79 8.46
C GLU A 62 7.53 -2.48 8.72
N THR A 63 8.46 -1.77 9.36
CA THR A 63 9.73 -2.36 9.75
C THR A 63 9.59 -2.95 11.14
N GLU A 64 9.84 -4.25 11.24
CA GLU A 64 9.91 -4.90 12.55
C GLU A 64 11.38 -5.06 12.92
N ASP A 65 11.72 -4.57 14.06
CA ASP A 65 13.05 -4.77 14.63
C ASP A 65 13.09 -6.02 15.50
#